data_4ebd6fcb1cce76ebb9d8224469bd1769
#
_entry.id   4ebd6fcb1cce76ebb9d8224469bd1769
#
_cell.length_a   1.000
_cell.length_b   1.000
_cell.length_c   1.000
_cell.angle_alpha   90.00
_cell.angle_beta   90.00
_cell.angle_gamma   90.00
#
_symmetry.space_group_name_H-M   'P 1'
#
loop_
_entity.id
_entity.type
_entity.pdbx_description
1 polymer ?
#
loop_
_entity_poly.entity_id
_entity_poly.type
_entity_poly.pdbx_seq_one_letter_code
_entity_poly.pdbx_strand_id
1 'polypeptide(L)'
;MENVASLKITGLTKSQFSTSILLGKSLVIGDDVQKDAVIRDTSDMFSLATGDIMTIEDKGKRPYSIRLNMTVVQSSNGLPRMNGDKSAIDRRFRILPFTKIFKGNPNKAIKDDYINRKEVLEYLVKLAIETPIADINPTKSIEILEEHHKDMNPVIDFISKFFTDELTSEFIPNSFVYHVWKCFLDYYDIKQSRSEMGLHREIKSNLPEGFTVGQKTIPAGQQIHKGFYPKEDLPPFASLNYFNGRETPERQKKLKNERGYYNNRPKLKKKR
;
A
#
# COMPACT_ATOMS: atom_id res chain seq x y z
N MET A 1 16.38 8.02 29.03
CA MET A 1 16.00 7.52 27.71
C MET A 1 17.18 6.90 26.94
N GLU A 2 18.16 6.40 27.60
CA GLU A 2 19.36 5.86 26.92
C GLU A 2 19.08 4.60 26.08
N ASN A 3 18.09 3.80 26.45
CA ASN A 3 17.76 2.53 25.79
C ASN A 3 16.68 2.60 24.70
N VAL A 4 16.21 3.80 24.34
CA VAL A 4 15.13 4.00 23.36
C VAL A 4 15.65 4.78 22.17
N ALA A 5 15.37 4.30 20.97
CA ALA A 5 15.57 5.05 19.73
C ALA A 5 14.23 5.56 19.18
N SER A 6 14.23 6.73 18.59
CA SER A 6 13.08 7.27 17.84
C SER A 6 13.35 7.12 16.35
N LEU A 7 12.66 6.20 15.70
CA LEU A 7 12.81 5.95 14.26
C LEU A 7 11.50 5.41 13.68
N LYS A 8 10.93 6.13 12.71
CA LYS A 8 9.82 5.63 11.92
C LYS A 8 10.30 4.51 11.00
N ILE A 9 9.51 3.46 10.86
CA ILE A 9 9.83 2.32 9.99
C ILE A 9 10.13 2.74 8.54
N THR A 10 9.45 3.78 8.05
CA THR A 10 9.72 4.39 6.75
C THR A 10 11.07 5.10 6.65
N GLY A 11 11.72 5.33 7.77
CA GLY A 11 13.04 5.94 7.85
C GLY A 11 14.19 4.94 7.71
N LEU A 12 13.94 3.64 7.93
CA LEU A 12 14.98 2.61 7.85
C LEU A 12 15.63 2.54 6.46
N THR A 13 14.83 2.72 5.41
CA THR A 13 15.28 2.62 4.01
C THR A 13 15.69 3.96 3.39
N LYS A 14 15.49 5.08 4.10
CA LYS A 14 15.75 6.43 3.55
C LYS A 14 17.22 6.85 3.58
N SER A 15 18.00 6.31 4.49
CA SER A 15 19.41 6.68 4.67
C SER A 15 20.20 5.48 5.16
N GLN A 16 21.35 5.25 4.56
CA GLN A 16 22.32 4.22 4.99
C GLN A 16 22.74 4.39 6.46
N PHE A 17 22.70 5.63 6.98
CA PHE A 17 23.09 5.94 8.36
C PHE A 17 21.94 5.86 9.36
N SER A 18 20.70 5.59 8.91
CA SER A 18 19.54 5.58 9.82
C SER A 18 19.60 4.46 10.85
N THR A 19 20.32 3.39 10.57
CA THR A 19 20.46 2.24 11.45
C THR A 19 21.47 2.46 12.59
N SER A 20 22.40 3.41 12.47
CA SER A 20 23.41 3.67 13.50
C SER A 20 22.80 4.17 14.82
N ILE A 21 21.65 4.84 14.79
CA ILE A 21 20.95 5.30 16.00
C ILE A 21 20.38 4.16 16.84
N LEU A 22 20.32 2.94 16.29
CA LEU A 22 19.78 1.74 16.94
C LEU A 22 20.80 1.06 17.84
N LEU A 23 22.08 1.43 17.75
CA LEU A 23 23.14 0.81 18.52
C LEU A 23 22.95 1.03 20.02
N GLY A 24 23.02 -0.06 20.79
CA GLY A 24 22.84 -0.04 22.24
C GLY A 24 21.41 0.25 22.70
N LYS A 25 20.43 0.17 21.81
CA LYS A 25 19.02 0.35 22.14
C LYS A 25 18.31 -0.99 22.26
N SER A 26 17.30 -1.04 23.12
CA SER A 26 16.42 -2.21 23.31
C SER A 26 15.00 -1.97 22.79
N LEU A 27 14.66 -0.70 22.51
CA LEU A 27 13.33 -0.31 22.03
C LEU A 27 13.44 0.73 20.92
N VAL A 28 12.68 0.55 19.87
CA VAL A 28 12.51 1.54 18.79
C VAL A 28 11.05 1.99 18.75
N ILE A 29 10.84 3.29 18.88
CA ILE A 29 9.51 3.89 18.78
C ILE A 29 9.48 4.77 17.54
N GLY A 30 8.52 4.51 16.63
CA GLY A 30 8.17 5.39 15.53
C GLY A 30 6.77 5.94 15.72
N ASP A 31 6.68 7.25 15.83
CA ASP A 31 5.41 7.92 16.04
C ASP A 31 4.85 8.50 14.75
N ASP A 32 3.51 8.46 14.59
CA ASP A 32 2.80 9.05 13.47
C ASP A 32 3.33 8.63 12.09
N VAL A 33 3.37 7.32 11.85
CA VAL A 33 3.66 6.78 10.52
C VAL A 33 2.48 7.07 9.60
N GLN A 34 2.75 7.68 8.45
CA GLN A 34 1.70 8.06 7.51
C GLN A 34 1.01 6.83 6.90
N LYS A 35 -0.33 6.84 6.88
CA LYS A 35 -1.17 5.80 6.29
C LYS A 35 -0.80 5.48 4.83
N ASP A 36 -0.49 6.52 4.04
CA ASP A 36 -0.17 6.38 2.61
C ASP A 36 1.32 6.12 2.34
N ALA A 37 2.11 5.95 3.39
CA ALA A 37 3.51 5.61 3.23
C ALA A 37 3.67 4.23 2.58
N VAL A 38 4.66 4.11 1.68
CA VAL A 38 5.01 2.85 1.03
C VAL A 38 6.35 2.37 1.56
N ILE A 39 6.36 1.19 2.16
CA ILE A 39 7.58 0.49 2.55
C ILE A 39 7.94 -0.45 1.39
N ARG A 40 8.87 0.00 0.56
CA ARG A 40 9.25 -0.72 -0.67
C ARG A 40 10.07 -1.97 -0.39
N ASP A 41 10.95 -1.87 0.59
CA ASP A 41 11.80 -2.95 1.05
C ASP A 41 11.55 -3.21 2.53
N THR A 42 11.09 -4.41 2.83
CA THR A 42 10.77 -4.85 4.19
C THR A 42 11.88 -5.68 4.82
N SER A 43 13.00 -5.90 4.13
CA SER A 43 14.09 -6.78 4.59
C SER A 43 14.73 -6.30 5.89
N ASP A 44 15.12 -5.03 5.95
CA ASP A 44 15.73 -4.44 7.15
C ASP A 44 14.75 -4.43 8.33
N MET A 45 13.50 -4.14 8.06
CA MET A 45 12.44 -4.17 9.07
C MET A 45 12.24 -5.60 9.62
N PHE A 46 12.25 -6.59 8.75
CA PHE A 46 12.13 -7.98 9.17
C PHE A 46 13.35 -8.44 9.95
N SER A 47 14.54 -8.10 9.50
CA SER A 47 15.78 -8.41 10.21
C SER A 47 15.81 -7.77 11.59
N LEU A 48 15.34 -6.53 11.70
CA LEU A 48 15.22 -5.85 12.98
C LEU A 48 14.20 -6.53 13.91
N ALA A 49 13.06 -6.95 13.39
CA ALA A 49 12.00 -7.59 14.16
C ALA A 49 12.37 -9.02 14.62
N THR A 50 13.21 -9.72 13.85
CA THR A 50 13.64 -11.10 14.15
C THR A 50 14.99 -11.16 14.88
N GLY A 51 15.68 -10.04 15.02
CA GLY A 51 17.03 -9.99 15.59
C GLY A 51 18.08 -10.65 14.71
N ASP A 52 17.92 -10.57 13.38
CA ASP A 52 18.89 -11.07 12.43
C ASP A 52 20.13 -10.15 12.36
N ILE A 53 21.20 -10.65 11.74
CA ILE A 53 22.40 -9.87 11.52
C ILE A 53 22.11 -8.77 10.47
N MET A 54 22.38 -7.53 10.83
CA MET A 54 22.26 -6.37 9.96
C MET A 54 23.59 -5.68 9.76
N THR A 55 23.78 -5.08 8.59
CA THR A 55 24.94 -4.22 8.34
C THR A 55 24.62 -2.79 8.80
N ILE A 56 25.48 -2.25 9.64
CA ILE A 56 25.41 -0.88 10.12
C ILE A 56 26.46 -0.05 9.40
N GLU A 57 26.04 1.07 8.87
CA GLU A 57 26.92 2.07 8.30
C GLU A 57 26.89 3.34 9.18
N ASP A 58 28.06 3.75 9.63
CA ASP A 58 28.24 4.96 10.40
C ASP A 58 29.13 5.94 9.63
N LYS A 59 28.82 7.22 9.67
CA LYS A 59 29.53 8.24 8.89
C LYS A 59 31.02 8.23 9.23
N GLY A 60 31.85 8.00 8.22
CA GLY A 60 33.31 7.99 8.37
C GLY A 60 33.90 6.71 8.95
N LYS A 61 33.10 5.67 9.16
CA LYS A 61 33.56 4.36 9.62
C LYS A 61 33.33 3.28 8.54
N ARG A 62 34.06 2.18 8.64
CA ARG A 62 33.81 1.02 7.80
C ARG A 62 32.50 0.35 8.22
N PRO A 63 31.66 -0.09 7.27
CA PRO A 63 30.49 -0.88 7.58
C PRO A 63 30.87 -2.13 8.39
N TYR A 64 30.01 -2.50 9.33
CA TYR A 64 30.18 -3.72 10.11
C TYR A 64 28.83 -4.40 10.35
N SER A 65 28.85 -5.69 10.60
CA SER A 65 27.65 -6.48 10.83
C SER A 65 27.44 -6.74 12.31
N ILE A 66 26.23 -6.53 12.77
CA ILE A 66 25.86 -6.72 14.17
C ILE A 66 24.43 -7.32 14.25
N ARG A 67 24.18 -8.05 15.32
CA ARG A 67 22.83 -8.49 15.67
C ARG A 67 22.19 -7.44 16.59
N LEU A 68 21.05 -6.91 16.18
CA LEU A 68 20.24 -5.98 16.96
C LEU A 68 19.07 -6.76 17.59
N ASN A 69 18.99 -6.78 18.90
CA ASN A 69 17.90 -7.42 19.63
C ASN A 69 17.07 -6.34 20.30
N MET A 70 15.94 -5.97 19.69
CA MET A 70 15.11 -4.87 20.16
C MET A 70 13.63 -5.07 19.81
N THR A 71 12.78 -4.44 20.60
CA THR A 71 11.34 -4.37 20.30
C THR A 71 11.05 -3.15 19.43
N VAL A 72 10.26 -3.34 18.37
CA VAL A 72 9.87 -2.26 17.46
C VAL A 72 8.41 -1.93 17.66
N VAL A 73 8.11 -0.71 18.06
CA VAL A 73 6.75 -0.19 18.24
C VAL A 73 6.54 0.99 17.31
N GLN A 74 5.45 0.97 16.55
CA GLN A 74 5.11 2.04 15.62
C GLN A 74 3.66 2.46 15.83
N SER A 75 3.39 3.76 15.89
CA SER A 75 2.03 4.28 15.87
C SER A 75 1.68 4.83 14.48
N SER A 76 0.43 4.63 14.05
CA SER A 76 -0.04 5.05 12.74
C SER A 76 -1.56 5.24 12.74
N ASN A 77 -2.06 6.17 11.93
CA ASN A 77 -3.49 6.34 11.69
C ASN A 77 -4.05 5.36 10.62
N GLY A 78 -3.30 4.35 10.26
CA GLY A 78 -3.61 3.27 9.34
C GLY A 78 -2.33 2.55 8.95
N LEU A 79 -2.43 1.31 8.50
CA LEU A 79 -1.25 0.54 8.13
C LEU A 79 -0.63 1.08 6.84
N PRO A 80 0.70 1.31 6.80
CA PRO A 80 1.39 1.70 5.58
C PRO A 80 1.34 0.57 4.56
N ARG A 81 1.46 0.89 3.27
CA ARG A 81 1.60 -0.11 2.23
C ARG A 81 2.96 -0.79 2.35
N MET A 82 2.99 -2.10 2.42
CA MET A 82 4.20 -2.90 2.56
C MET A 82 4.37 -3.84 1.37
N ASN A 83 5.44 -3.63 0.61
CA ASN A 83 5.80 -4.54 -0.48
C ASN A 83 6.60 -5.71 0.12
N GLY A 84 6.00 -6.89 0.17
CA GLY A 84 6.64 -8.06 0.73
C GLY A 84 5.75 -9.30 0.71
N ASP A 85 6.32 -10.42 1.13
CA ASP A 85 5.56 -11.65 1.30
C ASP A 85 4.54 -11.50 2.42
N LYS A 86 3.27 -11.79 2.10
CA LYS A 86 2.15 -11.68 3.03
C LYS A 86 2.39 -12.50 4.30
N SER A 87 2.81 -13.75 4.16
CA SER A 87 3.06 -14.66 5.28
C SER A 87 4.19 -14.14 6.18
N ALA A 88 5.20 -13.49 5.60
CA ALA A 88 6.29 -12.87 6.35
C ALA A 88 5.81 -11.66 7.17
N ILE A 89 4.89 -10.87 6.63
CA ILE A 89 4.26 -9.74 7.34
C ILE A 89 3.41 -10.27 8.48
N ASP A 90 2.49 -11.20 8.23
CA ASP A 90 1.56 -11.75 9.22
C ASP A 90 2.25 -12.36 10.44
N ARG A 91 3.40 -12.99 10.23
CA ARG A 91 4.19 -13.59 11.33
C ARG A 91 4.87 -12.57 12.22
N ARG A 92 5.19 -11.37 11.70
CA ARG A 92 6.03 -10.37 12.40
C ARG A 92 5.24 -9.21 12.96
N PHE A 93 4.10 -8.89 12.35
CA PHE A 93 3.28 -7.77 12.81
C PHE A 93 2.26 -8.21 13.85
N ARG A 94 2.10 -7.36 14.83
CA ARG A 94 1.04 -7.44 15.82
C ARG A 94 0.35 -6.09 15.89
N ILE A 95 -0.92 -6.05 15.49
CA ILE A 95 -1.70 -4.81 15.41
C ILE A 95 -2.52 -4.66 16.69
N LEU A 96 -2.35 -3.53 17.34
CA LEU A 96 -3.14 -3.15 18.52
C LEU A 96 -4.08 -2.02 18.12
N PRO A 97 -5.37 -2.30 17.81
CA PRO A 97 -6.30 -1.27 17.36
C PRO A 97 -6.79 -0.39 18.50
N PHE A 98 -6.66 0.92 18.32
CA PHE A 98 -7.25 1.94 19.19
C PHE A 98 -8.47 2.54 18.48
N THR A 99 -9.63 1.94 18.66
CA THR A 99 -10.85 2.29 17.92
C THR A 99 -11.67 3.39 18.57
N LYS A 100 -11.41 3.71 19.84
CA LYS A 100 -12.18 4.72 20.57
C LYS A 100 -11.75 6.13 20.18
N ILE A 101 -12.68 6.88 19.60
CA ILE A 101 -12.47 8.27 19.23
C ILE A 101 -13.03 9.17 20.32
N PHE A 102 -12.19 10.03 20.89
CA PHE A 102 -12.59 11.04 21.85
C PHE A 102 -12.91 12.34 21.10
N LYS A 103 -14.20 12.56 20.81
CA LYS A 103 -14.66 13.82 20.22
C LYS A 103 -14.97 14.80 21.36
N GLY A 104 -14.43 16.01 21.27
CA GLY A 104 -14.68 17.06 22.25
C GLY A 104 -13.41 17.48 22.98
N ASN A 105 -13.56 17.89 24.23
CA ASN A 105 -12.44 18.46 25.01
C ASN A 105 -11.45 17.36 25.46
N PRO A 106 -10.25 17.22 24.85
CA PRO A 106 -9.31 16.21 25.25
C PRO A 106 -8.81 16.50 26.67
N ASN A 107 -8.80 15.49 27.52
CA ASN A 107 -8.25 15.64 28.87
C ASN A 107 -6.72 15.71 28.81
N LYS A 108 -6.19 16.92 28.72
CA LYS A 108 -4.73 17.18 28.66
C LYS A 108 -4.00 16.68 29.89
N ALA A 109 -4.65 16.62 31.06
CA ALA A 109 -4.05 16.14 32.28
C ALA A 109 -3.60 14.67 32.20
N ILE A 110 -4.15 13.89 31.30
CA ILE A 110 -3.67 12.50 31.09
C ILE A 110 -2.23 12.51 30.61
N LYS A 111 -1.88 13.33 29.63
CA LYS A 111 -0.54 13.41 29.05
C LYS A 111 0.42 14.21 29.91
N ASP A 112 -0.04 15.33 30.45
CA ASP A 112 0.84 16.31 31.07
C ASP A 112 1.10 16.00 32.56
N ASP A 113 0.22 15.26 33.21
CA ASP A 113 0.32 14.95 34.64
C ASP A 113 0.16 13.44 34.92
N TYR A 114 -1.02 12.86 34.63
CA TYR A 114 -1.41 11.57 35.17
C TYR A 114 -0.43 10.43 34.82
N ILE A 115 -0.01 10.29 33.58
CA ILE A 115 0.91 9.21 33.15
C ILE A 115 2.33 9.39 33.68
N ASN A 116 2.68 10.57 34.20
CA ASN A 116 4.00 10.88 34.75
C ASN A 116 4.04 10.75 36.28
N ARG A 117 2.90 10.47 36.91
CA ARG A 117 2.83 10.28 38.36
C ARG A 117 3.58 9.03 38.78
N LYS A 118 4.34 9.13 39.85
CA LYS A 118 5.17 8.02 40.35
C LYS A 118 4.36 6.76 40.63
N GLU A 119 3.18 6.92 41.25
CA GLU A 119 2.29 5.81 41.61
C GLU A 119 1.75 5.09 40.37
N VAL A 120 1.49 5.84 39.28
CA VAL A 120 1.03 5.25 38.01
C VAL A 120 2.17 4.48 37.34
N LEU A 121 3.37 5.04 37.35
CA LEU A 121 4.54 4.36 36.78
C LEU A 121 4.91 3.09 37.56
N GLU A 122 4.88 3.14 38.91
CA GLU A 122 5.11 1.98 39.78
C GLU A 122 4.05 0.90 39.54
N TYR A 123 2.79 1.28 39.39
CA TYR A 123 1.72 0.34 39.06
C TYR A 123 1.92 -0.33 37.70
N LEU A 124 2.31 0.43 36.68
CA LEU A 124 2.60 -0.10 35.34
C LEU A 124 3.78 -1.10 35.36
N VAL A 125 4.83 -0.78 36.11
CA VAL A 125 5.97 -1.69 36.29
C VAL A 125 5.54 -2.98 37.01
N LYS A 126 4.74 -2.86 38.09
CA LYS A 126 4.19 -4.01 38.79
C LYS A 126 3.35 -4.86 37.85
N LEU A 127 2.45 -4.24 37.08
CA LEU A 127 1.61 -4.94 36.10
C LEU A 127 2.44 -5.68 35.04
N ALA A 128 3.50 -5.05 34.54
CA ALA A 128 4.41 -5.68 33.58
C ALA A 128 5.15 -6.89 34.14
N ILE A 129 5.56 -6.85 35.42
CA ILE A 129 6.23 -7.97 36.11
C ILE A 129 5.24 -9.13 36.38
N GLU A 130 4.03 -8.80 36.81
CA GLU A 130 2.99 -9.79 37.16
C GLU A 130 2.28 -10.38 35.93
N THR A 131 2.37 -9.72 34.75
CA THR A 131 1.75 -10.22 33.52
C THR A 131 2.62 -11.32 32.91
N PRO A 132 2.09 -12.55 32.72
CA PRO A 132 2.84 -13.61 32.08
C PRO A 132 3.26 -13.22 30.66
N ILE A 133 4.45 -13.61 30.27
CA ILE A 133 4.88 -13.51 28.88
C ILE A 133 4.06 -14.49 28.07
N ALA A 134 3.15 -13.99 27.25
CA ALA A 134 2.31 -14.76 26.35
C ALA A 134 2.57 -14.35 24.91
N ASP A 135 2.33 -15.26 23.99
CA ASP A 135 2.36 -14.92 22.57
C ASP A 135 1.19 -13.98 22.27
N ILE A 136 1.54 -12.74 21.89
CA ILE A 136 0.55 -11.71 21.57
C ILE A 136 0.06 -11.97 20.15
N ASN A 137 -1.07 -12.64 20.02
CA ASN A 137 -1.74 -12.83 18.74
C ASN A 137 -3.24 -12.50 18.84
N PRO A 138 -3.61 -11.23 18.99
CA PRO A 138 -5.01 -10.87 19.14
C PRO A 138 -5.77 -11.14 17.82
N THR A 139 -6.93 -11.78 17.93
CA THR A 139 -7.81 -12.07 16.77
C THR A 139 -8.05 -10.84 15.90
N LYS A 140 -8.26 -9.69 16.52
CA LYS A 140 -8.40 -8.41 15.81
C LYS A 140 -7.18 -8.02 14.99
N SER A 141 -5.98 -8.41 15.39
CA SER A 141 -4.76 -8.17 14.58
C SER A 141 -4.79 -8.94 13.27
N ILE A 142 -5.25 -10.18 13.32
CA ILE A 142 -5.37 -11.06 12.15
C ILE A 142 -6.42 -10.48 11.18
N GLU A 143 -7.59 -10.13 11.69
CA GLU A 143 -8.67 -9.53 10.90
C GLU A 143 -8.20 -8.24 10.19
N ILE A 144 -7.52 -7.35 10.90
CA ILE A 144 -7.00 -6.10 10.34
C ILE A 144 -5.93 -6.37 9.28
N LEU A 145 -5.04 -7.33 9.50
CA LEU A 145 -4.03 -7.70 8.50
C LEU A 145 -4.67 -8.32 7.26
N GLU A 146 -5.69 -9.16 7.42
CA GLU A 146 -6.44 -9.73 6.28
C GLU A 146 -7.17 -8.66 5.47
N GLU A 147 -7.81 -7.71 6.13
CA GLU A 147 -8.45 -6.55 5.47
C GLU A 147 -7.40 -5.71 4.75
N HIS A 148 -6.32 -5.37 5.43
CA HIS A 148 -5.21 -4.63 4.84
C HIS A 148 -4.62 -5.33 3.60
N HIS A 149 -4.50 -6.65 3.62
CA HIS A 149 -4.02 -7.41 2.46
C HIS A 149 -5.01 -7.40 1.29
N LYS A 150 -6.31 -7.36 1.55
CA LYS A 150 -7.32 -7.16 0.49
C LYS A 150 -7.17 -5.78 -0.13
N ASP A 151 -7.06 -4.75 0.71
CA ASP A 151 -6.87 -3.36 0.28
C ASP A 151 -5.53 -3.15 -0.44
N MET A 152 -4.52 -3.92 -0.07
CA MET A 152 -3.19 -3.88 -0.72
C MET A 152 -3.10 -4.69 -2.01
N ASN A 153 -4.15 -5.41 -2.42
CA ASN A 153 -4.14 -6.07 -3.71
C ASN A 153 -4.06 -5.01 -4.81
N PRO A 154 -2.94 -4.92 -5.55
CA PRO A 154 -2.78 -3.86 -6.54
C PRO A 154 -3.87 -3.88 -7.62
N VAL A 155 -4.49 -5.05 -7.86
CA VAL A 155 -5.57 -5.17 -8.83
C VAL A 155 -6.84 -4.51 -8.29
N ILE A 156 -7.15 -4.69 -7.02
CA ILE A 156 -8.30 -4.04 -6.37
C ILE A 156 -8.09 -2.51 -6.33
N ASP A 157 -6.90 -2.08 -5.94
CA ASP A 157 -6.54 -0.66 -5.93
C ASP A 157 -6.59 -0.06 -7.35
N PHE A 158 -6.10 -0.78 -8.35
CA PHE A 158 -6.23 -0.40 -9.76
C PHE A 158 -7.70 -0.29 -10.19
N ILE A 159 -8.52 -1.28 -9.85
CA ILE A 159 -9.96 -1.28 -10.19
C ILE A 159 -10.63 -0.03 -9.60
N SER A 160 -10.40 0.27 -8.33
CA SER A 160 -11.02 1.41 -7.65
C SER A 160 -10.62 2.76 -8.23
N LYS A 161 -9.40 2.87 -8.78
CA LYS A 161 -8.86 4.11 -9.35
C LYS A 161 -9.10 4.25 -10.86
N PHE A 162 -9.34 3.14 -11.55
CA PHE A 162 -9.51 3.15 -13.00
C PHE A 162 -10.97 3.08 -13.42
N PHE A 163 -11.78 2.20 -12.82
CA PHE A 163 -13.18 2.05 -13.13
C PHE A 163 -14.07 2.99 -12.30
N THR A 164 -13.79 4.28 -12.41
CA THR A 164 -14.48 5.35 -11.65
C THR A 164 -15.71 5.88 -12.40
N ASP A 165 -16.48 6.74 -11.75
CA ASP A 165 -17.63 7.42 -12.35
C ASP A 165 -17.23 8.46 -13.42
N GLU A 166 -15.96 8.89 -13.39
CA GLU A 166 -15.40 9.81 -14.38
C GLU A 166 -15.14 9.13 -15.73
N LEU A 167 -15.16 7.79 -15.76
CA LEU A 167 -14.95 7.00 -16.95
C LEU A 167 -16.12 7.18 -17.92
N THR A 168 -15.91 7.92 -19.02
CA THR A 168 -16.95 8.29 -19.98
C THR A 168 -17.08 7.33 -21.15
N SER A 169 -16.13 6.42 -21.33
CA SER A 169 -16.08 5.46 -22.45
C SER A 169 -17.13 4.39 -22.33
N GLU A 170 -17.79 4.07 -23.43
CA GLU A 170 -18.80 2.99 -23.50
C GLU A 170 -18.16 1.59 -23.50
N PHE A 171 -17.00 1.46 -24.09
CA PHE A 171 -16.29 0.20 -24.21
C PHE A 171 -14.78 0.39 -24.08
N ILE A 172 -14.15 -0.45 -23.28
CA ILE A 172 -12.71 -0.38 -22.98
C ILE A 172 -12.07 -1.72 -23.32
N PRO A 173 -11.20 -1.79 -24.35
CA PRO A 173 -10.53 -3.03 -24.73
C PRO A 173 -9.62 -3.58 -23.62
N ASN A 174 -9.55 -4.90 -23.51
CA ASN A 174 -8.65 -5.57 -22.57
C ASN A 174 -7.20 -5.14 -22.74
N SER A 175 -6.73 -5.05 -23.99
CA SER A 175 -5.36 -4.63 -24.30
C SER A 175 -5.03 -3.23 -23.78
N PHE A 176 -6.02 -2.33 -23.83
CA PHE A 176 -5.85 -0.98 -23.25
C PHE A 176 -5.82 -1.01 -21.71
N VAL A 177 -6.75 -1.76 -21.08
CA VAL A 177 -6.75 -1.93 -19.62
C VAL A 177 -5.42 -2.52 -19.13
N TYR A 178 -4.88 -3.50 -19.85
CA TYR A 178 -3.58 -4.09 -19.51
C TYR A 178 -2.42 -3.10 -19.66
N HIS A 179 -2.47 -2.22 -20.66
CA HIS A 179 -1.48 -1.15 -20.79
C HIS A 179 -1.56 -0.18 -19.60
N VAL A 180 -2.76 0.31 -19.27
CA VAL A 180 -2.95 1.23 -18.14
C VAL A 180 -2.55 0.58 -16.82
N TRP A 181 -2.79 -0.73 -16.67
CA TRP A 181 -2.28 -1.50 -15.54
C TRP A 181 -0.76 -1.44 -15.42
N LYS A 182 -0.02 -1.58 -16.51
CA LYS A 182 1.45 -1.44 -16.49
C LYS A 182 1.87 -0.03 -16.09
N CYS A 183 1.23 0.99 -16.64
CA CYS A 183 1.49 2.37 -16.22
C CYS A 183 1.18 2.61 -14.74
N PHE A 184 0.12 1.96 -14.22
CA PHE A 184 -0.21 2.00 -12.81
C PHE A 184 0.89 1.37 -11.94
N LEU A 185 1.39 0.22 -12.31
CA LEU A 185 2.49 -0.44 -11.60
C LEU A 185 3.75 0.43 -11.59
N ASP A 186 4.11 1.00 -12.74
CA ASP A 186 5.27 1.89 -12.87
C ASP A 186 5.11 3.17 -12.05
N TYR A 187 3.93 3.79 -12.09
CA TYR A 187 3.65 5.02 -11.34
C TYR A 187 3.76 4.85 -9.83
N TYR A 188 3.28 3.71 -9.31
CA TYR A 188 3.33 3.38 -7.89
C TYR A 188 4.56 2.55 -7.49
N ASP A 189 5.49 2.28 -8.42
CA ASP A 189 6.69 1.43 -8.20
C ASP A 189 6.35 0.05 -7.60
N ILE A 190 5.30 -0.57 -8.12
CA ILE A 190 4.84 -1.88 -7.66
C ILE A 190 5.54 -2.97 -8.47
N LYS A 191 6.43 -3.73 -7.83
CA LYS A 191 7.16 -4.86 -8.45
C LYS A 191 6.30 -6.12 -8.48
N GLN A 192 5.22 -6.09 -9.22
CA GLN A 192 4.37 -7.26 -9.40
C GLN A 192 4.07 -7.46 -10.89
N SER A 193 4.38 -8.63 -11.43
CA SER A 193 4.00 -8.97 -12.80
C SER A 193 2.80 -9.91 -12.80
N ARG A 194 1.82 -9.60 -13.63
CA ARG A 194 0.69 -10.49 -13.95
C ARG A 194 0.58 -10.61 -15.46
N SER A 195 0.22 -11.80 -15.94
CA SER A 195 -0.15 -11.96 -17.33
C SER A 195 -1.46 -11.21 -17.62
N GLU A 196 -1.65 -10.77 -18.85
CA GLU A 196 -2.88 -10.10 -19.28
C GLU A 196 -4.13 -10.93 -18.93
N MET A 197 -4.09 -12.23 -19.17
CA MET A 197 -5.18 -13.15 -18.85
C MET A 197 -5.44 -13.25 -17.35
N GLY A 198 -4.39 -13.29 -16.54
CA GLY A 198 -4.49 -13.33 -15.06
C GLY A 198 -5.12 -12.05 -14.51
N LEU A 199 -4.68 -10.90 -15.01
CA LEU A 199 -5.26 -9.60 -14.65
C LEU A 199 -6.76 -9.55 -14.97
N HIS A 200 -7.16 -9.89 -16.19
CA HIS A 200 -8.57 -9.80 -16.59
C HIS A 200 -9.46 -10.79 -15.85
N ARG A 201 -8.95 -11.95 -15.46
CA ARG A 201 -9.69 -12.90 -14.60
C ARG A 201 -10.01 -12.26 -13.25
N GLU A 202 -9.03 -11.59 -12.65
CA GLU A 202 -9.19 -10.97 -11.35
C GLU A 202 -10.07 -9.70 -11.41
N ILE A 203 -9.91 -8.87 -12.44
CA ILE A 203 -10.79 -7.73 -12.68
C ILE A 203 -12.24 -8.21 -12.83
N LYS A 204 -12.48 -9.27 -13.61
CA LYS A 204 -13.81 -9.83 -13.80
C LYS A 204 -14.48 -10.26 -12.49
N SER A 205 -13.70 -10.81 -11.56
CA SER A 205 -14.20 -11.25 -10.25
C SER A 205 -14.53 -10.10 -9.30
N ASN A 206 -13.97 -8.91 -9.55
CA ASN A 206 -14.09 -7.73 -8.70
C ASN A 206 -14.60 -6.50 -9.48
N LEU A 207 -15.30 -6.73 -10.60
CA LEU A 207 -15.74 -5.64 -11.46
C LEU A 207 -16.81 -4.80 -10.75
N PRO A 208 -16.64 -3.46 -10.71
CA PRO A 208 -17.61 -2.58 -10.05
C PRO A 208 -18.99 -2.63 -10.72
N GLU A 209 -19.99 -2.28 -9.93
CA GLU A 209 -21.37 -2.14 -10.43
C GLU A 209 -21.43 -1.16 -11.62
N GLY A 210 -22.23 -1.50 -12.62
CA GLY A 210 -22.37 -0.71 -13.85
C GLY A 210 -21.37 -1.06 -14.95
N PHE A 211 -20.41 -1.97 -14.70
CA PHE A 211 -19.54 -2.48 -15.74
C PHE A 211 -19.85 -3.96 -16.05
N THR A 212 -19.72 -4.34 -17.32
CA THR A 212 -19.91 -5.73 -17.77
C THR A 212 -18.80 -6.14 -18.73
N VAL A 213 -18.48 -7.43 -18.74
CA VAL A 213 -17.52 -8.00 -19.69
C VAL A 213 -18.24 -8.32 -21.00
N GLY A 214 -17.64 -7.98 -22.13
CA GLY A 214 -18.21 -8.26 -23.43
C GLY A 214 -17.19 -8.26 -24.55
N GLN A 215 -17.70 -8.27 -25.77
CA GLN A 215 -16.92 -8.24 -27.00
C GLN A 215 -17.53 -7.22 -27.96
N LYS A 216 -16.70 -6.39 -28.55
CA LYS A 216 -17.10 -5.39 -29.53
C LYS A 216 -16.29 -5.55 -30.81
N THR A 217 -16.97 -5.50 -31.95
CA THR A 217 -16.33 -5.43 -33.25
C THR A 217 -15.94 -3.98 -33.53
N ILE A 218 -14.63 -3.75 -33.76
CA ILE A 218 -14.10 -2.43 -34.04
C ILE A 218 -13.87 -2.35 -35.56
N PRO A 219 -14.53 -1.42 -36.27
CA PRO A 219 -14.33 -1.23 -37.68
C PRO A 219 -12.89 -0.88 -38.05
N ALA A 220 -12.46 -1.31 -39.23
CA ALA A 220 -11.15 -0.93 -39.76
C ALA A 220 -11.02 0.61 -39.86
N GLY A 221 -9.88 1.15 -39.49
CA GLY A 221 -9.61 2.62 -39.55
C GLY A 221 -10.20 3.43 -38.40
N GLN A 222 -10.97 2.84 -37.50
CA GLN A 222 -11.46 3.55 -36.32
C GLN A 222 -10.38 3.64 -35.25
N GLN A 223 -10.07 4.87 -34.83
CA GLN A 223 -9.11 5.07 -33.73
C GLN A 223 -9.76 4.70 -32.41
N ILE A 224 -9.37 3.56 -31.85
CA ILE A 224 -9.90 3.03 -30.59
C ILE A 224 -9.80 4.08 -29.47
N HIS A 225 -8.74 4.86 -29.45
CA HIS A 225 -8.46 5.81 -28.38
C HIS A 225 -9.25 7.12 -28.43
N LYS A 226 -9.68 7.60 -29.59
CA LYS A 226 -10.44 8.87 -29.68
C LYS A 226 -11.85 8.80 -29.09
N GLY A 227 -12.39 7.59 -28.89
CA GLY A 227 -13.70 7.39 -28.28
C GLY A 227 -13.65 6.87 -26.86
N PHE A 228 -12.47 6.50 -26.35
CA PHE A 228 -12.34 5.80 -25.08
C PHE A 228 -12.00 6.71 -23.91
N TYR A 229 -11.18 7.77 -24.15
CA TYR A 229 -10.83 8.75 -23.12
C TYR A 229 -10.65 10.15 -23.69
N PRO A 230 -11.42 11.12 -23.25
CA PRO A 230 -10.99 12.51 -23.30
C PRO A 230 -9.70 12.63 -22.48
N LYS A 231 -8.70 13.38 -22.96
CA LYS A 231 -7.42 13.58 -22.26
C LYS A 231 -7.57 14.08 -20.81
N GLU A 232 -8.67 14.71 -20.51
CA GLU A 232 -9.01 15.34 -19.24
C GLU A 232 -9.51 14.36 -18.17
N ASP A 233 -9.95 13.15 -18.57
CA ASP A 233 -10.59 12.17 -17.67
C ASP A 233 -9.67 10.97 -17.36
N LEU A 234 -8.39 11.02 -17.77
CA LEU A 234 -7.44 9.95 -17.50
C LEU A 234 -6.87 10.07 -16.09
N PRO A 235 -6.79 8.96 -15.32
CA PRO A 235 -6.07 8.97 -14.07
C PRO A 235 -4.60 9.41 -14.26
N PRO A 236 -3.97 10.05 -13.27
CA PRO A 236 -2.59 10.55 -13.37
C PRO A 236 -1.56 9.49 -13.77
N PHE A 237 -1.83 8.22 -13.49
CA PHE A 237 -0.96 7.11 -13.86
C PHE A 237 -1.17 6.60 -15.28
N ALA A 238 -2.25 6.99 -15.96
CA ALA A 238 -2.54 6.50 -17.31
C ALA A 238 -1.78 7.32 -18.36
N SER A 239 -0.83 6.69 -19.04
CA SER A 239 -0.09 7.31 -20.14
C SER A 239 -0.77 7.05 -21.48
N LEU A 240 -0.89 8.10 -22.28
CA LEU A 240 -1.36 8.02 -23.67
C LEU A 240 -0.34 7.42 -24.64
N ASN A 241 0.89 7.15 -24.19
CA ASN A 241 1.96 6.59 -25.01
C ASN A 241 1.76 5.12 -25.43
N TYR A 242 0.57 4.57 -25.18
CA TYR A 242 0.21 3.20 -25.59
C TYR A 242 0.43 2.93 -27.07
N PHE A 243 0.22 3.93 -27.92
CA PHE A 243 0.29 3.81 -29.36
C PHE A 243 1.66 4.16 -29.96
N ASN A 244 2.60 4.68 -29.16
CA ASN A 244 3.95 4.95 -29.62
C ASN A 244 4.69 3.62 -29.84
N GLY A 245 4.83 3.21 -31.13
CA GLY A 245 5.55 2.02 -31.55
C GLY A 245 4.69 0.79 -31.89
N ARG A 246 3.37 0.85 -31.73
CA ARG A 246 2.44 -0.14 -32.31
C ARG A 246 1.85 0.38 -33.62
N GLU A 247 1.42 -0.51 -34.52
CA GLU A 247 0.79 -0.12 -35.77
C GLU A 247 -0.27 0.92 -35.52
N THR A 248 -0.13 2.08 -36.17
CA THR A 248 -1.14 3.13 -36.09
C THR A 248 -2.47 2.57 -36.62
N PRO A 249 -3.62 2.99 -36.07
CA PRO A 249 -4.93 2.52 -36.49
C PRO A 249 -5.19 2.64 -38.00
N GLU A 250 -4.47 3.52 -38.70
CA GLU A 250 -4.50 3.69 -40.15
C GLU A 250 -4.01 2.46 -40.93
N ARG A 251 -3.23 1.57 -40.30
CA ARG A 251 -2.77 0.31 -40.88
C ARG A 251 -3.65 -0.89 -40.58
N GLN A 252 -4.63 -0.80 -39.69
CA GLN A 252 -5.57 -1.88 -39.43
C GLN A 252 -6.56 -2.00 -40.57
N LYS A 253 -6.25 -2.83 -41.56
CA LYS A 253 -7.10 -3.09 -42.76
C LYS A 253 -8.25 -4.08 -42.51
N LYS A 254 -8.41 -4.62 -41.28
CA LYS A 254 -9.41 -5.66 -40.99
C LYS A 254 -10.23 -5.34 -39.74
N LEU A 255 -11.49 -5.72 -39.78
CA LEU A 255 -12.38 -5.80 -38.63
C LEU A 255 -11.71 -6.61 -37.52
N LYS A 256 -11.67 -6.08 -36.32
CA LYS A 256 -11.09 -6.75 -35.16
C LYS A 256 -12.12 -6.89 -34.06
N ASN A 257 -12.37 -8.14 -33.65
CA ASN A 257 -13.16 -8.41 -32.45
C ASN A 257 -12.29 -8.25 -31.22
N GLU A 258 -12.60 -7.27 -30.39
CA GLU A 258 -11.90 -7.00 -29.13
C GLU A 258 -12.76 -7.40 -27.95
N ARG A 259 -12.15 -8.13 -27.01
CA ARG A 259 -12.76 -8.35 -25.68
C ARG A 259 -12.49 -7.14 -24.82
N GLY A 260 -13.42 -6.79 -23.94
CA GLY A 260 -13.29 -5.62 -23.10
C GLY A 260 -14.42 -5.47 -22.10
N TYR A 261 -14.51 -4.27 -21.55
CA TYR A 261 -15.46 -3.90 -20.52
C TYR A 261 -16.43 -2.85 -21.05
N TYR A 262 -17.71 -3.10 -20.90
CA TYR A 262 -18.77 -2.13 -21.19
C TYR A 262 -19.07 -1.30 -19.94
N ASN A 263 -19.17 0.00 -20.11
CA ASN A 263 -19.66 0.92 -19.11
C ASN A 263 -21.14 1.18 -19.37
N ASN A 264 -22.00 0.58 -18.58
CA ASN A 264 -23.45 0.68 -18.70
C ASN A 264 -24.05 1.78 -17.79
N ARG A 265 -23.21 2.58 -17.15
CA ARG A 265 -23.64 3.66 -16.28
C ARG A 265 -24.33 4.78 -17.06
N PRO A 266 -25.36 5.41 -16.50
CA PRO A 266 -26.01 6.54 -17.15
C PRO A 266 -24.99 7.69 -17.31
N LYS A 267 -24.86 8.21 -18.53
CA LYS A 267 -23.98 9.35 -18.81
C LYS A 267 -24.45 10.55 -17.98
N LEU A 268 -23.64 10.98 -17.04
CA LEU A 268 -23.86 12.24 -16.32
C LEU A 268 -23.85 13.37 -17.34
N LYS A 269 -25.01 14.03 -17.53
CA LYS A 269 -25.07 15.27 -18.35
C LYS A 269 -24.14 16.28 -17.70
N LYS A 270 -23.01 16.60 -18.39
CA LYS A 270 -22.18 17.73 -17.99
C LYS A 270 -23.09 18.95 -17.87
N LYS A 271 -23.26 19.49 -16.67
CA LYS A 271 -23.82 20.83 -16.52
C LYS A 271 -22.88 21.78 -17.23
N ARG A 272 -23.39 22.43 -18.27
CA ARG A 272 -22.73 23.53 -18.96
C ARG A 272 -22.54 24.72 -18.03
#